data_f0fe8bfbcfa66280c815c5108d24f401
#
_entry.id   f0fe8bfbcfa66280c815c5108d24f401
#
_cell.length_a   1.000
_cell.length_b   1.000
_cell.length_c   1.000
_cell.angle_alpha   90.00
_cell.angle_beta   90.00
_cell.angle_gamma   90.00
#
_symmetry.space_group_name_H-M   'P 1'
#
loop_
_entity.id
_entity.type
_entity.pdbx_description
1 polymer ?
#
loop_
_entity_poly.entity_id
_entity_poly.type
_entity_poly.pdbx_seq_one_letter_code
_entity_poly.pdbx_strand_id
1 'polypeptide(L)'
;MVIKIFYFVISIFSVAMVYLTIQDPYHAQSIKPDNSIASMKINDVIDYELNSTIINARYEADEWNRYSDKDEFLSFKAEIIKDNKEHNLTSDKAFYQNDTIKFKGNVDYISSDGLKFVSDEVVYDIKSKLAVSDTSFVMTQNGDKVVGDALVYDTNLKRTYVKGIRAWIEEKR
;
A
#
# COMPACT_ATOMS: atom_id res chain seq x y z
N MET A 1 73.14 2.74 -18.27
CA MET A 1 72.01 2.74 -19.24
C MET A 1 70.73 2.13 -18.62
N VAL A 2 70.80 1.05 -17.89
CA VAL A 2 69.66 0.32 -17.28
C VAL A 2 68.88 1.18 -16.26
N ILE A 3 69.51 1.97 -15.41
CA ILE A 3 68.89 2.80 -14.41
C ILE A 3 67.99 3.88 -15.01
N LYS A 4 68.36 4.47 -16.14
CA LYS A 4 67.50 5.47 -16.82
C LYS A 4 66.24 4.87 -17.41
N ILE A 5 66.35 3.63 -17.93
CA ILE A 5 65.21 2.88 -18.45
C ILE A 5 64.23 2.52 -17.31
N PHE A 6 64.75 2.14 -16.15
CA PHE A 6 63.98 1.83 -14.97
C PHE A 6 63.14 3.03 -14.48
N TYR A 7 63.76 4.21 -14.33
CA TYR A 7 63.03 5.42 -13.97
C TYR A 7 61.97 5.83 -14.98
N PHE A 8 62.23 5.63 -16.27
CA PHE A 8 61.28 5.91 -17.32
C PHE A 8 60.06 4.99 -17.24
N VAL A 9 60.27 3.70 -17.00
CA VAL A 9 59.13 2.72 -16.81
C VAL A 9 58.31 3.04 -15.56
N ILE A 10 58.98 3.39 -14.44
CA ILE A 10 58.24 3.79 -13.21
C ILE A 10 57.42 5.06 -13.47
N SER A 11 57.95 6.05 -14.18
CA SER A 11 57.20 7.28 -14.52
C SER A 11 55.96 6.98 -15.34
N ILE A 12 56.05 6.14 -16.36
CA ILE A 12 54.89 5.75 -17.16
C ILE A 12 53.87 4.99 -16.32
N PHE A 13 54.33 4.06 -15.47
CA PHE A 13 53.43 3.30 -14.58
C PHE A 13 52.72 4.20 -13.58
N SER A 14 53.42 5.17 -13.01
CA SER A 14 52.82 6.13 -12.05
C SER A 14 51.79 7.01 -12.74
N VAL A 15 52.02 7.50 -13.93
CA VAL A 15 51.05 8.26 -14.72
C VAL A 15 49.85 7.41 -15.10
N ALA A 16 50.03 6.15 -15.48
CA ALA A 16 48.97 5.23 -15.81
C ALA A 16 48.07 4.93 -14.58
N MET A 17 48.70 4.76 -13.39
CA MET A 17 47.95 4.55 -12.12
C MET A 17 47.12 5.78 -11.72
N VAL A 18 47.69 6.99 -11.87
CA VAL A 18 46.94 8.22 -11.62
C VAL A 18 45.80 8.36 -12.62
N TYR A 19 46.02 8.06 -13.88
CA TYR A 19 44.97 8.08 -14.91
C TYR A 19 43.86 7.09 -14.61
N LEU A 20 44.17 5.87 -14.17
CA LEU A 20 43.19 4.85 -13.78
C LEU A 20 42.41 5.23 -12.50
N THR A 21 43.01 5.96 -11.55
CA THR A 21 42.33 6.46 -10.37
C THR A 21 41.41 7.66 -10.66
N ILE A 22 41.70 8.44 -11.69
CA ILE A 22 40.84 9.56 -12.13
C ILE A 22 39.70 9.05 -13.03
N GLN A 23 39.88 7.97 -13.76
CA GLN A 23 38.80 7.24 -14.39
C GLN A 23 38.10 6.45 -13.30
N ASP A 24 37.15 7.11 -12.62
CA ASP A 24 36.25 6.42 -11.72
C ASP A 24 35.41 5.41 -12.54
N PRO A 25 35.75 4.09 -12.52
CA PRO A 25 34.97 3.10 -13.25
C PRO A 25 33.57 2.92 -12.66
N TYR A 26 33.31 3.54 -11.50
CA TYR A 26 32.04 3.68 -10.82
C TYR A 26 31.41 5.07 -10.97
N HIS A 27 31.60 5.77 -12.07
CA HIS A 27 30.47 6.49 -12.63
C HIS A 27 29.42 5.43 -12.98
N ALA A 28 29.00 4.70 -11.94
CA ALA A 28 27.68 4.15 -11.93
C ALA A 28 26.80 5.32 -12.34
N GLN A 29 26.39 5.34 -13.61
CA GLN A 29 25.18 6.05 -14.00
C GLN A 29 24.29 5.82 -12.79
N SER A 30 23.92 6.88 -12.09
CA SER A 30 22.94 6.77 -11.05
C SER A 30 21.74 6.18 -11.78
N ILE A 31 21.64 4.85 -11.73
CA ILE A 31 20.48 4.13 -12.24
C ILE A 31 19.40 4.73 -11.40
N LYS A 32 18.67 5.69 -11.98
CA LYS A 32 17.48 6.22 -11.33
C LYS A 32 16.70 4.97 -10.97
N PRO A 33 16.40 4.74 -9.68
CA PRO A 33 15.67 3.55 -9.29
C PRO A 33 14.44 3.51 -10.19
N ASP A 34 14.31 2.45 -10.98
CA ASP A 34 13.12 2.25 -11.81
C ASP A 34 12.01 1.85 -10.83
N ASN A 35 11.16 2.82 -10.50
CA ASN A 35 10.05 2.63 -9.57
C ASN A 35 9.04 1.60 -10.09
N SER A 36 9.17 1.13 -11.32
CA SER A 36 8.34 0.07 -11.89
C SER A 36 8.83 -1.34 -11.53
N ILE A 37 10.09 -1.47 -11.03
CA ILE A 37 10.68 -2.76 -10.67
C ILE A 37 10.54 -2.96 -9.16
N ALA A 38 9.86 -4.05 -8.77
CA ALA A 38 9.77 -4.45 -7.38
C ALA A 38 11.16 -4.87 -6.86
N SER A 39 11.58 -4.29 -5.75
CA SER A 39 12.83 -4.63 -5.06
C SER A 39 12.70 -5.93 -4.25
N MET A 40 11.48 -6.30 -3.88
CA MET A 40 11.16 -7.52 -3.15
C MET A 40 9.78 -8.03 -3.58
N LYS A 41 9.66 -9.35 -3.68
CA LYS A 41 8.39 -10.04 -3.93
C LYS A 41 8.26 -11.21 -2.98
N ILE A 42 7.12 -11.29 -2.29
CA ILE A 42 6.77 -12.38 -1.38
C ILE A 42 5.41 -12.92 -1.81
N ASN A 43 5.26 -14.24 -1.86
CA ASN A 43 3.99 -14.90 -2.16
C ASN A 43 3.38 -15.47 -0.86
N ASP A 44 2.05 -15.64 -0.86
CA ASP A 44 1.28 -16.26 0.24
C ASP A 44 1.56 -15.59 1.59
N VAL A 45 1.37 -14.26 1.65
CA VAL A 45 1.67 -13.45 2.84
C VAL A 45 0.52 -13.55 3.82
N ILE A 46 0.84 -13.85 5.09
CA ILE A 46 -0.08 -13.73 6.22
C ILE A 46 0.64 -12.94 7.31
N ASP A 47 0.03 -11.84 7.74
CA ASP A 47 0.52 -10.98 8.83
C ASP A 47 -0.53 -10.88 9.95
N TYR A 48 -0.07 -10.85 11.19
CA TYR A 48 -0.91 -10.79 12.37
C TYR A 48 -0.57 -9.57 13.23
N GLU A 49 -1.55 -8.75 13.53
CA GLU A 49 -1.42 -7.72 14.55
C GLU A 49 -1.84 -8.30 15.92
N LEU A 50 -0.88 -8.32 16.85
CA LEU A 50 -1.04 -8.92 18.16
C LEU A 50 -1.16 -7.83 19.23
N ASN A 51 -2.15 -7.97 20.09
CA ASN A 51 -2.18 -7.31 21.40
C ASN A 51 -1.65 -8.29 22.46
N SER A 52 -1.43 -7.83 23.70
CA SER A 52 -0.89 -8.67 24.80
C SER A 52 -1.68 -9.95 25.08
N THR A 53 -2.92 -10.07 24.63
CA THR A 53 -3.83 -11.17 24.92
C THR A 53 -4.54 -11.81 23.74
N ILE A 54 -4.68 -11.09 22.62
CA ILE A 54 -5.44 -11.57 21.45
C ILE A 54 -4.82 -11.11 20.12
N ILE A 55 -5.17 -11.81 19.05
CA ILE A 55 -4.94 -11.35 17.67
C ILE A 55 -5.99 -10.29 17.36
N ASN A 56 -5.56 -9.05 17.12
CA ASN A 56 -6.47 -7.95 16.79
C ASN A 56 -6.78 -7.87 15.31
N ALA A 57 -5.81 -8.23 14.46
CA ALA A 57 -6.02 -8.24 13.02
C ALA A 57 -5.20 -9.34 12.36
N ARG A 58 -5.70 -9.80 11.22
CA ARG A 58 -5.05 -10.72 10.31
C ARG A 58 -5.15 -10.14 8.91
N TYR A 59 -4.02 -10.04 8.24
CA TYR A 59 -3.91 -9.55 6.88
C TYR A 59 -3.37 -10.66 5.98
N GLU A 60 -3.97 -10.83 4.81
CA GLU A 60 -3.56 -11.81 3.82
C GLU A 60 -3.40 -11.16 2.44
N ALA A 61 -2.45 -11.66 1.67
CA ALA A 61 -2.31 -11.34 0.26
C ALA A 61 -1.67 -12.52 -0.48
N ASP A 62 -2.12 -12.80 -1.71
CA ASP A 62 -1.48 -13.80 -2.57
C ASP A 62 -0.06 -13.38 -2.94
N GLU A 63 0.19 -12.07 -3.03
CA GLU A 63 1.46 -11.51 -3.41
C GLU A 63 1.68 -10.13 -2.76
N TRP A 64 2.88 -9.88 -2.24
CA TRP A 64 3.37 -8.59 -1.78
C TRP A 64 4.58 -8.18 -2.59
N ASN A 65 4.46 -7.05 -3.29
CA ASN A 65 5.53 -6.42 -4.06
C ASN A 65 5.95 -5.12 -3.39
N ARG A 66 7.22 -5.00 -3.03
CA ARG A 66 7.80 -3.75 -2.52
C ARG A 66 8.51 -3.00 -3.64
N TYR A 67 8.07 -1.79 -3.88
CA TYR A 67 8.72 -0.83 -4.77
C TYR A 67 9.50 0.22 -3.95
N SER A 68 10.22 1.11 -4.61
CA SER A 68 10.97 2.17 -3.93
C SER A 68 10.08 3.20 -3.23
N ASP A 69 8.83 3.37 -3.65
CA ASP A 69 7.91 4.40 -3.21
C ASP A 69 6.62 3.86 -2.58
N LYS A 70 6.33 2.56 -2.74
CA LYS A 70 5.08 1.93 -2.27
C LYS A 70 5.23 0.44 -2.06
N ASP A 71 4.33 -0.12 -1.28
CA ASP A 71 4.04 -1.55 -1.23
C ASP A 71 2.72 -1.85 -1.97
N GLU A 72 2.66 -2.93 -2.76
CA GLU A 72 1.48 -3.43 -3.45
C GLU A 72 1.16 -4.83 -2.95
N PHE A 73 -0.10 -5.07 -2.64
CA PHE A 73 -0.65 -6.36 -2.21
C PHE A 73 -1.72 -6.79 -3.21
N LEU A 74 -1.64 -8.02 -3.71
CA LEU A 74 -2.61 -8.62 -4.64
C LEU A 74 -3.55 -9.55 -3.87
N SER A 75 -4.85 -9.55 -4.24
CA SER A 75 -5.89 -10.34 -3.57
C SER A 75 -5.93 -10.08 -2.06
N PHE A 76 -5.96 -8.80 -1.69
CA PHE A 76 -5.87 -8.37 -0.30
C PHE A 76 -7.10 -8.75 0.51
N LYS A 77 -6.87 -9.27 1.73
CA LYS A 77 -7.90 -9.56 2.74
C LYS A 77 -7.43 -9.06 4.09
N ALA A 78 -8.35 -8.51 4.87
CA ALA A 78 -8.12 -8.11 6.24
C ALA A 78 -9.31 -8.54 7.13
N GLU A 79 -9.00 -9.18 8.24
CA GLU A 79 -9.93 -9.52 9.32
C GLU A 79 -9.48 -8.76 10.56
N ILE A 80 -10.31 -7.86 11.05
CA ILE A 80 -9.95 -6.95 12.15
C ILE A 80 -10.99 -7.07 13.26
N ILE A 81 -10.55 -7.25 14.50
CA ILE A 81 -11.40 -7.23 15.69
C ILE A 81 -11.21 -5.90 16.39
N LYS A 82 -12.24 -5.07 16.39
CA LYS A 82 -12.25 -3.76 17.04
C LYS A 82 -13.59 -3.49 17.72
N ASP A 83 -13.56 -2.95 18.94
CA ASP A 83 -14.76 -2.63 19.71
C ASP A 83 -15.74 -3.83 19.84
N ASN A 84 -15.21 -5.05 20.00
CA ASN A 84 -15.98 -6.31 20.02
C ASN A 84 -16.74 -6.61 18.72
N LYS A 85 -16.34 -6.02 17.61
CA LYS A 85 -16.89 -6.29 16.29
C LYS A 85 -15.83 -6.85 15.38
N GLU A 86 -16.24 -7.74 14.51
CA GLU A 86 -15.42 -8.25 13.43
C GLU A 86 -15.64 -7.40 12.17
N HIS A 87 -14.57 -7.03 11.54
CA HIS A 87 -14.54 -6.25 10.31
C HIS A 87 -13.74 -7.02 9.27
N ASN A 88 -14.37 -7.35 8.17
CA ASN A 88 -13.76 -8.04 7.03
C ASN A 88 -13.69 -7.08 5.85
N LEU A 89 -12.50 -6.94 5.26
CA LEU A 89 -12.26 -6.13 4.06
C LEU A 89 -11.54 -6.97 3.03
N THR A 90 -12.01 -6.93 1.80
CA THR A 90 -11.33 -7.55 0.65
C THR A 90 -11.20 -6.56 -0.50
N SER A 91 -10.17 -6.73 -1.32
CA SER A 91 -9.98 -5.98 -2.57
C SER A 91 -9.06 -6.75 -3.53
N ASP A 92 -9.15 -6.49 -4.82
CA ASP A 92 -8.23 -7.09 -5.79
C ASP A 92 -6.79 -6.66 -5.53
N LYS A 93 -6.60 -5.39 -5.13
CA LYS A 93 -5.30 -4.81 -4.80
C LYS A 93 -5.39 -3.85 -3.62
N ALA A 94 -4.33 -3.82 -2.81
CA ALA A 94 -4.09 -2.76 -1.85
C ALA A 94 -2.70 -2.15 -2.08
N PHE A 95 -2.59 -0.83 -1.94
CA PHE A 95 -1.33 -0.08 -2.04
C PHE A 95 -1.11 0.68 -0.75
N TYR A 96 0.09 0.54 -0.16
CA TYR A 96 0.49 1.34 0.98
C TYR A 96 1.58 2.32 0.57
N GLN A 97 1.34 3.60 0.80
CA GLN A 97 2.27 4.68 0.49
C GLN A 97 2.02 5.89 1.39
N ASN A 98 3.04 6.43 2.04
CA ASN A 98 2.99 7.69 2.83
C ASN A 98 1.81 7.74 3.83
N ASP A 99 1.65 6.70 4.66
CA ASP A 99 0.56 6.57 5.64
C ASP A 99 -0.86 6.51 5.03
N THR A 100 -0.95 6.23 3.73
CA THR A 100 -2.20 6.05 3.01
C THR A 100 -2.30 4.62 2.50
N ILE A 101 -3.48 4.01 2.68
CA ILE A 101 -3.81 2.71 2.09
C ILE A 101 -4.88 2.94 1.04
N LYS A 102 -4.59 2.55 -0.20
CA LYS A 102 -5.53 2.60 -1.31
C LYS A 102 -5.95 1.19 -1.68
N PHE A 103 -7.22 0.87 -1.50
CA PHE A 103 -7.86 -0.36 -1.96
C PHE A 103 -8.44 -0.14 -3.34
N LYS A 104 -8.24 -1.07 -4.25
CA LYS A 104 -8.67 -0.95 -5.64
C LYS A 104 -9.16 -2.26 -6.21
N GLY A 105 -10.31 -2.20 -6.88
CA GLY A 105 -11.00 -3.32 -7.52
C GLY A 105 -11.79 -4.15 -6.50
N ASN A 106 -13.09 -4.28 -6.72
CA ASN A 106 -13.98 -5.14 -5.92
C ASN A 106 -13.82 -4.95 -4.40
N VAL A 107 -13.72 -3.70 -3.95
CA VAL A 107 -13.62 -3.41 -2.51
C VAL A 107 -14.93 -3.80 -1.84
N ASP A 108 -14.90 -4.82 -0.99
CA ASP A 108 -16.04 -5.30 -0.20
C ASP A 108 -15.66 -5.25 1.30
N TYR A 109 -16.45 -4.53 2.06
CA TYR A 109 -16.31 -4.43 3.51
C TYR A 109 -17.58 -4.91 4.19
N ILE A 110 -17.41 -5.78 5.19
CA ILE A 110 -18.49 -6.34 5.98
C ILE A 110 -18.13 -6.21 7.47
N SER A 111 -19.08 -5.74 8.27
CA SER A 111 -18.96 -5.72 9.73
C SER A 111 -19.99 -6.66 10.38
N SER A 112 -19.64 -7.23 11.52
CA SER A 112 -20.50 -8.17 12.27
C SER A 112 -21.81 -7.55 12.75
N ASP A 113 -21.97 -6.22 12.72
CA ASP A 113 -23.25 -5.52 12.99
C ASP A 113 -24.16 -5.40 11.75
N GLY A 114 -23.83 -6.11 10.68
CA GLY A 114 -24.64 -6.19 9.46
C GLY A 114 -24.41 -5.09 8.45
N LEU A 115 -23.43 -4.19 8.69
CA LEU A 115 -23.03 -3.21 7.67
C LEU A 115 -22.23 -3.89 6.58
N LYS A 116 -22.65 -3.70 5.35
CA LYS A 116 -21.91 -4.07 4.15
C LYS A 116 -21.70 -2.84 3.26
N PHE A 117 -20.48 -2.65 2.77
CA PHE A 117 -20.11 -1.57 1.85
C PHE A 117 -19.33 -2.15 0.68
N VAL A 118 -19.68 -1.75 -0.54
CA VAL A 118 -19.03 -2.19 -1.79
C VAL A 118 -18.71 -0.97 -2.64
N SER A 119 -17.49 -0.91 -3.19
CA SER A 119 -17.03 0.15 -4.09
C SER A 119 -15.88 -0.36 -4.97
N ASP A 120 -15.53 0.39 -6.03
CA ASP A 120 -14.37 0.05 -6.86
C ASP A 120 -13.04 0.56 -6.27
N GLU A 121 -13.08 1.64 -5.49
CA GLU A 121 -11.89 2.22 -4.91
C GLU A 121 -12.19 2.89 -3.55
N VAL A 122 -11.31 2.66 -2.58
CA VAL A 122 -11.33 3.34 -1.29
C VAL A 122 -9.91 3.74 -0.91
N VAL A 123 -9.72 4.99 -0.48
CA VAL A 123 -8.46 5.51 0.05
C VAL A 123 -8.64 5.79 1.54
N TYR A 124 -7.81 5.16 2.37
CA TYR A 124 -7.78 5.36 3.81
C TYR A 124 -6.50 6.07 4.24
N ASP A 125 -6.64 7.24 4.84
CA ASP A 125 -5.53 7.96 5.45
C ASP A 125 -5.42 7.59 6.95
N ILE A 126 -4.28 6.99 7.29
CA ILE A 126 -4.03 6.45 8.65
C ILE A 126 -3.93 7.57 9.69
N LYS A 127 -3.43 8.75 9.32
CA LYS A 127 -3.24 9.88 10.24
C LYS A 127 -4.53 10.62 10.50
N SER A 128 -5.24 11.02 9.46
CA SER A 128 -6.52 11.72 9.58
C SER A 128 -7.68 10.80 9.96
N LYS A 129 -7.52 9.48 9.80
CA LYS A 129 -8.56 8.47 10.03
C LYS A 129 -9.77 8.65 9.10
N LEU A 130 -9.54 9.17 7.90
CA LEU A 130 -10.56 9.35 6.87
C LEU A 130 -10.50 8.22 5.84
N ALA A 131 -11.65 7.63 5.54
CA ALA A 131 -11.84 6.76 4.40
C ALA A 131 -12.63 7.51 3.32
N VAL A 132 -12.08 7.58 2.11
CA VAL A 132 -12.65 8.31 1.00
C VAL A 132 -12.85 7.36 -0.18
N SER A 133 -14.02 7.42 -0.79
CA SER A 133 -14.32 6.79 -2.08
C SER A 133 -14.86 7.85 -3.02
N ASP A 134 -14.16 8.08 -4.13
CA ASP A 134 -14.60 8.97 -5.21
C ASP A 134 -15.26 8.18 -6.35
N THR A 135 -15.62 6.92 -6.08
CA THR A 135 -16.35 6.04 -7.01
C THR A 135 -17.72 5.70 -6.45
N SER A 136 -18.62 5.27 -7.33
CA SER A 136 -19.96 4.83 -6.91
C SER A 136 -19.86 3.70 -5.90
N PHE A 137 -20.73 3.73 -4.89
CA PHE A 137 -20.76 2.72 -3.84
C PHE A 137 -22.18 2.25 -3.55
N VAL A 138 -22.26 1.08 -2.96
CA VAL A 138 -23.47 0.52 -2.35
C VAL A 138 -23.20 0.21 -0.89
N MET A 139 -24.04 0.69 0.00
CA MET A 139 -24.01 0.37 1.42
C MET A 139 -25.34 -0.22 1.85
N THR A 140 -25.32 -1.31 2.59
CA THR A 140 -26.52 -1.94 3.15
C THR A 140 -26.33 -2.21 4.63
N GLN A 141 -27.41 -2.04 5.42
CA GLN A 141 -27.42 -2.40 6.83
C GLN A 141 -28.86 -2.69 7.26
N ASN A 142 -29.09 -3.87 7.85
CA ASN A 142 -30.39 -4.26 8.44
C ASN A 142 -31.60 -4.10 7.53
N GLY A 143 -31.46 -4.31 6.21
CA GLY A 143 -32.50 -4.11 5.20
C GLY A 143 -32.45 -2.75 4.51
N ASP A 144 -31.88 -1.74 5.13
CA ASP A 144 -31.65 -0.43 4.53
C ASP A 144 -30.57 -0.50 3.44
N LYS A 145 -30.75 0.27 2.37
CA LYS A 145 -29.82 0.37 1.26
C LYS A 145 -29.54 1.83 0.91
N VAL A 146 -28.27 2.16 0.79
CA VAL A 146 -27.81 3.48 0.33
C VAL A 146 -26.89 3.29 -0.87
N VAL A 147 -27.07 4.11 -1.89
CA VAL A 147 -26.19 4.19 -3.07
C VAL A 147 -25.76 5.64 -3.22
N GLY A 148 -24.52 5.87 -3.56
CA GLY A 148 -23.98 7.22 -3.79
C GLY A 148 -22.84 7.21 -4.80
N ASP A 149 -22.44 8.41 -5.22
CA ASP A 149 -21.39 8.62 -6.23
C ASP A 149 -20.02 8.82 -5.58
N ALA A 150 -19.99 9.36 -4.35
CA ALA A 150 -18.77 9.51 -3.55
C ALA A 150 -19.11 9.50 -2.06
N LEU A 151 -18.12 9.09 -1.25
CA LEU A 151 -18.26 8.96 0.20
C LEU A 151 -16.99 9.44 0.91
N VAL A 152 -17.17 10.15 2.02
CA VAL A 152 -16.11 10.39 3.02
C VAL A 152 -16.61 9.88 4.36
N TYR A 153 -15.87 8.97 4.96
CA TYR A 153 -16.17 8.43 6.29
C TYR A 153 -15.06 8.81 7.27
N ASP A 154 -15.42 9.55 8.31
CA ASP A 154 -14.56 9.86 9.45
C ASP A 154 -14.70 8.76 10.50
N THR A 155 -13.65 7.94 10.66
CA THR A 155 -13.68 6.81 11.60
C THR A 155 -13.59 7.23 13.07
N ASN A 156 -13.05 8.44 13.36
CA ASN A 156 -13.00 8.99 14.72
C ASN A 156 -14.35 9.53 15.15
N LEU A 157 -14.96 10.36 14.29
CA LEU A 157 -16.25 10.99 14.57
C LEU A 157 -17.44 10.08 14.26
N LYS A 158 -17.19 8.93 13.59
CA LYS A 158 -18.22 7.99 13.09
C LYS A 158 -19.27 8.72 12.23
N ARG A 159 -18.80 9.64 11.37
CA ARG A 159 -19.65 10.45 10.49
C ARG A 159 -19.37 10.14 9.04
N THR A 160 -20.46 10.04 8.27
CA THR A 160 -20.42 9.79 6.84
C THR A 160 -20.94 11.00 6.08
N TYR A 161 -20.21 11.43 5.07
CA TYR A 161 -20.63 12.46 4.12
C TYR A 161 -20.75 11.79 2.76
N VAL A 162 -21.90 11.94 2.10
CA VAL A 162 -22.21 11.28 0.84
C VAL A 162 -22.60 12.31 -0.20
N LYS A 163 -22.11 12.10 -1.44
CA LYS A 163 -22.53 12.86 -2.62
C LYS A 163 -23.37 11.96 -3.54
N GLY A 164 -24.42 12.51 -4.14
CA GLY A 164 -25.28 11.77 -5.08
C GLY A 164 -26.09 10.67 -4.42
N ILE A 165 -26.54 10.88 -3.16
CA ILE A 165 -27.21 9.86 -2.35
C ILE A 165 -28.61 9.48 -2.87
N ARG A 166 -28.88 8.16 -2.89
CA ARG A 166 -30.19 7.55 -3.01
C ARG A 166 -30.33 6.50 -1.91
N ALA A 167 -31.40 6.55 -1.12
CA ALA A 167 -31.59 5.63 0.01
C ALA A 167 -32.96 4.96 -0.07
N TRP A 168 -33.02 3.70 0.28
CA TRP A 168 -34.22 2.90 0.52
C TRP A 168 -34.19 2.42 1.96
N ILE A 169 -35.18 2.79 2.74
CA ILE A 169 -35.28 2.48 4.18
C ILE A 169 -36.40 1.46 4.34
N GLU A 170 -36.10 0.34 4.98
CA GLU A 170 -37.09 -0.68 5.33
C GLU A 170 -37.85 -0.25 6.59
N GLU A 171 -39.15 0.04 6.44
CA GLU A 171 -40.01 0.38 7.56
C GLU A 171 -40.28 -0.86 8.43
N LYS A 172 -39.65 -0.94 9.59
CA LYS A 172 -39.92 -2.00 10.56
C LYS A 172 -41.28 -1.75 11.18
N ARG A 173 -42.28 -2.56 10.80
CA ARG A 173 -43.58 -2.65 11.47
C ARG A 173 -43.48 -3.47 12.74
#